data_0b525df6608366f92f6889623ff06896
#
_entry.id   0b525df6608366f92f6889623ff06896
#
_cell.length_a   1.000
_cell.length_b   1.000
_cell.length_c   1.000
_cell.angle_alpha   90.00
_cell.angle_beta   90.00
_cell.angle_gamma   90.00
#
_symmetry.space_group_name_H-M   'P 1'
#
loop_
_entity.id
_entity.type
_entity.pdbx_description
1 polymer ?
#
loop_
_entity_poly.entity_id
_entity_poly.type
_entity_poly.pdbx_seq_one_letter_code
_entity_poly.pdbx_strand_id
1 'polypeptide(L)'
;RLLWGQPGMSAEESYTGEATNGYLYVLSVTGTQVVPDAASGTEVKPTDDTLPAISFTDGKPAVSVPSSFTEPTELVVQPLIEGTGAAVEEGQSVVVKYTGWLTDGTQFDSSWDRESPDDVLTFQAGVGGVIQGWDDGIVGQKVGMRVLLVVPSDLGYGEDGSGSIPANATL
;
A
#
# COMPACT_ATOMS: atom_id res chain seq x y z
N ARG A 1 -7.68 1.98 -34.44
CA ARG A 1 -7.70 0.51 -34.45
C ARG A 1 -6.43 0.07 -33.70
N LEU A 2 -6.59 -0.37 -32.47
CA LEU A 2 -5.49 -0.94 -31.66
C LEU A 2 -5.10 -2.28 -32.29
N LEU A 3 -3.88 -2.36 -32.82
CA LEU A 3 -3.27 -3.62 -33.17
C LEU A 3 -2.50 -4.14 -31.96
N TRP A 4 -2.97 -5.20 -31.37
CA TRP A 4 -2.21 -5.97 -30.39
C TRP A 4 -0.99 -6.59 -31.07
N GLY A 5 0.19 -6.26 -30.57
CA GLY A 5 1.45 -6.80 -31.07
C GLY A 5 1.51 -8.30 -30.87
N GLN A 6 1.99 -8.99 -31.90
CA GLN A 6 2.35 -10.42 -31.87
C GLN A 6 3.52 -10.63 -30.89
N PRO A 7 3.58 -11.74 -30.12
CA PRO A 7 4.73 -12.03 -29.29
C PRO A 7 5.97 -12.26 -30.18
N GLY A 8 6.97 -11.38 -30.02
CA GLY A 8 8.25 -11.46 -30.74
C GLY A 8 8.74 -10.17 -31.40
N MET A 9 7.99 -9.07 -31.30
CA MET A 9 8.45 -7.78 -31.84
C MET A 9 9.40 -7.11 -30.83
N SER A 10 10.63 -6.83 -31.29
CA SER A 10 11.59 -6.03 -30.51
C SER A 10 11.16 -4.56 -30.47
N ALA A 11 11.52 -3.84 -29.43
CA ALA A 11 11.14 -2.44 -29.18
C ALA A 11 11.72 -1.41 -30.17
N GLU A 12 12.31 -1.85 -31.28
CA GLU A 12 12.98 -0.97 -32.26
C GLU A 12 12.27 -0.85 -33.62
N GLU A 13 11.09 -1.43 -33.80
CA GLU A 13 10.34 -1.18 -35.04
C GLU A 13 9.58 0.16 -34.93
N SER A 14 10.22 1.20 -35.49
CA SER A 14 9.63 2.52 -35.66
C SER A 14 8.47 2.44 -36.67
N TYR A 15 7.29 2.81 -36.25
CA TYR A 15 6.12 2.99 -37.08
C TYR A 15 6.30 4.23 -37.94
N THR A 16 6.51 4.04 -39.27
CA THR A 16 6.51 5.12 -40.26
C THR A 16 5.14 5.17 -40.96
N GLY A 17 4.17 5.77 -40.29
CA GLY A 17 2.87 6.10 -40.84
C GLY A 17 2.71 7.60 -40.99
N GLU A 18 2.27 8.11 -42.16
CA GLU A 18 1.94 9.51 -42.35
C GLU A 18 0.74 9.88 -41.42
N ALA A 19 0.97 10.81 -40.51
CA ALA A 19 -0.07 11.34 -39.62
C ALA A 19 -0.85 12.43 -40.35
N THR A 20 -2.09 12.15 -40.71
CA THR A 20 -3.06 13.15 -41.10
C THR A 20 -3.89 13.51 -39.88
N ASN A 21 -3.59 14.66 -39.25
CA ASN A 21 -4.36 15.27 -38.15
C ASN A 21 -4.64 14.38 -36.93
N GLY A 22 -3.62 13.76 -36.36
CA GLY A 22 -3.72 13.00 -35.13
C GLY A 22 -2.59 13.34 -34.16
N TYR A 23 -2.87 13.23 -32.84
CA TYR A 23 -1.84 13.28 -31.81
C TYR A 23 -1.04 11.98 -31.83
N LEU A 24 0.28 12.06 -31.93
CA LEU A 24 1.17 10.93 -31.78
C LEU A 24 1.48 10.72 -30.29
N TYR A 25 1.03 9.62 -29.71
CA TYR A 25 1.43 9.19 -28.38
C TYR A 25 2.51 8.13 -28.50
N VAL A 26 3.68 8.39 -27.97
CA VAL A 26 4.71 7.37 -27.75
C VAL A 26 4.52 6.83 -26.34
N LEU A 27 3.99 5.62 -26.24
CA LEU A 27 3.85 4.91 -24.97
C LEU A 27 5.03 3.95 -24.84
N SER A 28 5.99 4.29 -23.99
CA SER A 28 7.02 3.35 -23.55
C SER A 28 6.49 2.55 -22.37
N VAL A 29 6.15 1.28 -22.59
CA VAL A 29 5.88 0.35 -21.51
C VAL A 29 7.21 -0.21 -21.03
N THR A 30 7.78 0.36 -19.99
CA THR A 30 9.08 -0.04 -19.42
C THR A 30 9.01 -1.23 -18.47
N GLY A 31 7.83 -1.77 -18.23
CA GLY A 31 7.60 -2.98 -17.43
C GLY A 31 6.12 -3.15 -17.11
N THR A 32 5.68 -4.38 -16.97
CA THR A 32 4.41 -4.73 -16.33
C THR A 32 4.72 -5.12 -14.91
N GLN A 33 4.32 -4.29 -13.94
CA GLN A 33 4.42 -4.68 -12.54
C GLN A 33 3.21 -5.56 -12.23
N VAL A 34 3.45 -6.84 -12.04
CA VAL A 34 2.43 -7.73 -11.46
C VAL A 34 2.36 -7.43 -9.97
N VAL A 35 1.25 -6.86 -9.52
CA VAL A 35 0.97 -6.71 -8.10
C VAL A 35 0.55 -8.08 -7.59
N PRO A 36 1.29 -8.72 -6.68
CA PRO A 36 0.86 -9.99 -6.11
C PRO A 36 -0.48 -9.83 -5.38
N ASP A 37 -1.39 -10.78 -5.53
CA ASP A 37 -2.68 -10.78 -4.83
C ASP A 37 -2.53 -10.93 -3.30
N ALA A 38 -1.36 -11.37 -2.85
CA ALA A 38 -1.05 -11.55 -1.44
C ALA A 38 0.41 -11.22 -1.14
N ALA A 39 0.69 -10.85 0.10
CA ALA A 39 2.05 -10.74 0.62
C ALA A 39 2.76 -12.10 0.48
N SER A 40 4.04 -12.06 0.12
CA SER A 40 4.86 -13.24 -0.12
C SER A 40 6.17 -13.13 0.63
N GLY A 41 6.46 -14.11 1.47
CA GLY A 41 7.68 -14.11 2.28
C GLY A 41 7.56 -14.97 3.51
N THR A 42 8.39 -14.69 4.50
CA THR A 42 8.40 -15.43 5.76
C THR A 42 7.47 -14.75 6.77
N GLU A 43 6.59 -15.54 7.38
CA GLU A 43 5.77 -15.03 8.49
C GLU A 43 6.66 -14.62 9.67
N VAL A 44 6.35 -13.44 10.21
CA VAL A 44 6.99 -12.90 11.41
C VAL A 44 5.96 -12.95 12.54
N LYS A 45 6.27 -13.69 13.58
CA LYS A 45 5.42 -13.71 14.77
C LYS A 45 5.69 -12.43 15.57
N PRO A 46 4.68 -11.59 15.83
CA PRO A 46 4.84 -10.45 16.72
C PRO A 46 5.38 -10.89 18.08
N THR A 47 6.32 -10.13 18.61
CA THR A 47 6.92 -10.38 19.93
C THR A 47 6.20 -9.64 21.04
N ASP A 48 5.40 -8.65 20.69
CA ASP A 48 4.60 -7.84 21.61
C ASP A 48 3.12 -8.24 21.49
N ASP A 49 2.60 -8.90 22.50
CA ASP A 49 1.21 -9.35 22.60
C ASP A 49 0.23 -8.26 23.02
N THR A 50 0.74 -7.06 23.34
CA THR A 50 -0.08 -5.87 23.62
C THR A 50 -0.51 -5.14 22.34
N LEU A 51 0.15 -5.40 21.21
CA LEU A 51 -0.21 -4.82 19.92
C LEU A 51 -1.49 -5.46 19.36
N PRO A 52 -2.23 -4.73 18.50
CA PRO A 52 -3.38 -5.29 17.79
C PRO A 52 -2.99 -6.54 16.97
N ALA A 53 -3.80 -7.57 17.07
CA ALA A 53 -3.63 -8.80 16.32
C ALA A 53 -4.41 -8.76 15.01
N ILE A 54 -3.78 -9.19 13.91
CA ILE A 54 -4.40 -9.25 12.59
C ILE A 54 -4.67 -10.71 12.22
N SER A 55 -5.90 -10.99 11.85
CA SER A 55 -6.34 -12.27 11.29
C SER A 55 -6.83 -12.08 9.86
N PHE A 56 -6.93 -13.19 9.10
CA PHE A 56 -7.38 -13.14 7.70
C PHE A 56 -8.51 -14.15 7.50
N THR A 57 -9.59 -13.69 6.86
CA THR A 57 -10.70 -14.53 6.42
C THR A 57 -10.92 -14.25 4.94
N ASP A 58 -10.80 -15.26 4.11
CA ASP A 58 -10.89 -15.16 2.65
C ASP A 58 -9.98 -14.06 2.05
N GLY A 59 -8.78 -13.90 2.65
CA GLY A 59 -7.79 -12.91 2.25
C GLY A 59 -8.02 -11.51 2.81
N LYS A 60 -9.21 -11.19 3.35
CA LYS A 60 -9.51 -9.90 3.97
C LYS A 60 -8.98 -9.85 5.40
N PRO A 61 -8.24 -8.80 5.79
CA PRO A 61 -7.76 -8.64 7.15
C PRO A 61 -8.87 -8.21 8.11
N ALA A 62 -8.76 -8.66 9.35
CA ALA A 62 -9.58 -8.22 10.48
C ALA A 62 -8.68 -7.96 11.68
N VAL A 63 -8.99 -6.91 12.45
CA VAL A 63 -8.23 -6.51 13.64
C VAL A 63 -8.90 -7.00 14.91
N SER A 64 -8.09 -7.35 15.89
CA SER A 64 -8.50 -7.55 17.29
C SER A 64 -7.58 -6.72 18.18
N VAL A 65 -8.12 -5.68 18.78
CA VAL A 65 -7.37 -4.80 19.69
C VAL A 65 -7.49 -5.37 21.10
N PRO A 66 -6.37 -5.77 21.74
CA PRO A 66 -6.42 -6.32 23.09
C PRO A 66 -6.73 -5.23 24.11
N SER A 67 -7.37 -5.59 25.21
CA SER A 67 -7.68 -4.63 26.31
C SER A 67 -6.43 -4.07 27.00
N SER A 68 -5.28 -4.70 26.81
CA SER A 68 -3.96 -4.25 27.28
C SER A 68 -3.30 -3.25 26.35
N PHE A 69 -3.86 -3.01 25.16
CA PHE A 69 -3.31 -2.07 24.20
C PHE A 69 -3.27 -0.66 24.80
N THR A 70 -2.13 -0.01 24.62
CA THR A 70 -1.95 1.40 24.95
C THR A 70 -1.50 2.13 23.69
N GLU A 71 -2.16 3.23 23.37
CA GLU A 71 -1.82 4.03 22.21
C GLU A 71 -0.39 4.53 22.30
N PRO A 72 0.46 4.25 21.30
CA PRO A 72 1.84 4.69 21.30
C PRO A 72 1.94 6.18 20.95
N THR A 73 3.02 6.80 21.42
CA THR A 73 3.38 8.18 21.06
C THR A 73 4.34 8.26 19.88
N GLU A 74 4.83 7.13 19.42
CA GLU A 74 5.73 6.99 18.27
C GLU A 74 5.15 5.98 17.29
N LEU A 75 5.56 6.08 16.02
CA LEU A 75 5.16 5.12 15.00
C LEU A 75 5.63 3.71 15.37
N VAL A 76 4.69 2.76 15.41
CA VAL A 76 5.02 1.35 15.53
C VAL A 76 4.96 0.69 14.16
N VAL A 77 6.05 0.04 13.77
CA VAL A 77 6.15 -0.72 12.52
C VAL A 77 6.38 -2.19 12.89
N GLN A 78 5.33 -3.01 12.80
CA GLN A 78 5.40 -4.43 13.15
C GLN A 78 5.27 -5.28 11.88
N PRO A 79 6.36 -5.88 11.38
CA PRO A 79 6.28 -6.84 10.29
C PRO A 79 5.42 -8.05 10.68
N LEU A 80 4.54 -8.48 9.76
CA LEU A 80 3.73 -9.71 9.86
C LEU A 80 4.19 -10.73 8.83
N ILE A 81 4.66 -10.27 7.67
CA ILE A 81 5.36 -11.06 6.66
C ILE A 81 6.54 -10.24 6.19
N GLU A 82 7.73 -10.79 6.28
CA GLU A 82 8.92 -10.18 5.71
C GLU A 82 8.96 -10.44 4.20
N GLY A 83 8.90 -9.38 3.40
CA GLY A 83 8.97 -9.46 1.94
C GLY A 83 10.33 -9.97 1.45
N THR A 84 10.35 -10.52 0.24
CA THR A 84 11.56 -11.04 -0.40
C THR A 84 12.06 -10.18 -1.55
N GLY A 85 11.28 -9.14 -1.93
CA GLY A 85 11.64 -8.22 -2.99
C GLY A 85 12.66 -7.16 -2.59
N ALA A 86 12.90 -6.20 -3.47
CA ALA A 86 13.76 -5.06 -3.20
C ALA A 86 13.17 -4.18 -2.07
N ALA A 87 14.03 -3.48 -1.35
CA ALA A 87 13.60 -2.46 -0.40
C ALA A 87 12.99 -1.26 -1.15
N VAL A 88 11.95 -0.69 -0.58
CA VAL A 88 11.33 0.53 -1.07
C VAL A 88 12.24 1.72 -0.76
N GLU A 89 12.57 2.48 -1.78
CA GLU A 89 13.35 3.71 -1.65
C GLU A 89 12.44 4.95 -1.70
N GLU A 90 12.88 6.04 -1.10
CA GLU A 90 12.18 7.33 -1.17
C GLU A 90 11.93 7.75 -2.63
N GLY A 91 10.74 8.23 -2.91
CA GLY A 91 10.30 8.64 -4.26
C GLY A 91 9.86 7.50 -5.17
N GLN A 92 10.01 6.24 -4.76
CA GLN A 92 9.51 5.12 -5.55
C GLN A 92 7.97 5.06 -5.51
N SER A 93 7.39 4.72 -6.65
CA SER A 93 5.96 4.41 -6.73
C SER A 93 5.70 3.03 -6.15
N VAL A 94 4.86 2.96 -5.14
CA VAL A 94 4.43 1.73 -4.48
C VAL A 94 2.95 1.49 -4.69
N VAL A 95 2.58 0.21 -4.74
CA VAL A 95 1.20 -0.24 -4.87
C VAL A 95 0.88 -1.10 -3.65
N VAL A 96 -0.13 -0.73 -2.90
CA VAL A 96 -0.50 -1.41 -1.65
C VAL A 96 -1.97 -1.77 -1.61
N LYS A 97 -2.28 -2.90 -0.98
CA LYS A 97 -3.60 -3.19 -0.40
C LYS A 97 -3.55 -2.85 1.08
N TYR A 98 -4.60 -2.24 1.60
CA TYR A 98 -4.63 -1.78 2.99
C TYR A 98 -6.02 -1.88 3.59
N THR A 99 -6.07 -1.92 4.90
CA THR A 99 -7.27 -1.65 5.69
C THR A 99 -6.87 -0.79 6.88
N GLY A 100 -7.62 0.26 7.14
CA GLY A 100 -7.44 1.15 8.26
C GLY A 100 -8.53 0.98 9.31
N TRP A 101 -8.13 0.95 10.58
CA TRP A 101 -9.01 0.86 11.74
C TRP A 101 -8.67 1.93 12.76
N LEU A 102 -9.66 2.31 13.52
CA LEU A 102 -9.49 3.02 14.78
C LEU A 102 -9.13 2.03 15.90
N THR A 103 -8.64 2.54 17.03
CA THR A 103 -8.23 1.71 18.18
C THR A 103 -9.38 0.98 18.87
N ASP A 104 -10.63 1.38 18.60
CA ASP A 104 -11.83 0.65 19.05
C ASP A 104 -12.21 -0.53 18.11
N GLY A 105 -11.44 -0.74 17.04
CA GLY A 105 -11.68 -1.77 16.03
C GLY A 105 -12.60 -1.34 14.89
N THR A 106 -13.09 -0.09 14.90
CA THR A 106 -13.92 0.44 13.80
C THR A 106 -13.08 0.62 12.54
N GLN A 107 -13.47 -0.07 11.47
CA GLN A 107 -12.85 0.10 10.17
C GLN A 107 -13.32 1.41 9.53
N PHE A 108 -12.40 2.26 9.08
CA PHE A 108 -12.73 3.51 8.40
C PHE A 108 -12.48 3.45 6.89
N ASP A 109 -11.57 2.62 6.41
CA ASP A 109 -11.34 2.41 4.97
C ASP A 109 -10.68 1.05 4.71
N SER A 110 -10.94 0.48 3.52
CA SER A 110 -10.33 -0.76 3.09
C SER A 110 -10.32 -0.89 1.58
N SER A 111 -9.18 -1.26 1.02
CA SER A 111 -9.08 -1.61 -0.40
C SER A 111 -9.81 -2.93 -0.73
N TRP A 112 -10.06 -3.80 0.26
CA TRP A 112 -10.81 -5.05 0.06
C TRP A 112 -12.33 -4.85 -0.04
N ASP A 113 -12.85 -3.66 0.30
CA ASP A 113 -14.28 -3.35 0.22
C ASP A 113 -14.70 -2.72 -1.11
N ARG A 114 -13.75 -2.52 -2.01
CA ARG A 114 -13.97 -1.96 -3.33
C ARG A 114 -14.25 -3.09 -4.33
N GLU A 115 -15.07 -2.83 -5.35
CA GLU A 115 -15.59 -3.88 -6.26
C GLU A 115 -14.64 -4.27 -7.40
N SER A 116 -13.49 -3.61 -7.53
CA SER A 116 -12.52 -3.87 -8.60
C SER A 116 -11.33 -4.70 -8.11
N PRO A 117 -10.84 -5.67 -8.85
CA PRO A 117 -9.60 -6.37 -8.52
C PRO A 117 -8.38 -5.43 -8.51
N ASP A 118 -8.51 -4.26 -9.14
CA ASP A 118 -7.50 -3.19 -9.16
C ASP A 118 -7.61 -2.26 -7.95
N ASP A 119 -8.31 -2.65 -6.89
CA ASP A 119 -8.51 -1.87 -5.67
C ASP A 119 -7.25 -1.85 -4.82
N VAL A 120 -6.34 -1.05 -5.29
CA VAL A 120 -5.04 -0.78 -4.70
C VAL A 120 -4.87 0.72 -4.52
N LEU A 121 -4.09 1.12 -3.56
CA LEU A 121 -3.62 2.50 -3.47
C LEU A 121 -2.21 2.57 -4.06
N THR A 122 -2.02 3.51 -4.98
CA THR A 122 -0.70 3.81 -5.59
C THR A 122 -0.25 5.19 -5.15
N PHE A 123 0.95 5.29 -4.61
CA PHE A 123 1.55 6.55 -4.19
C PHE A 123 3.08 6.49 -4.27
N GLN A 124 3.73 7.65 -4.16
CA GLN A 124 5.18 7.73 -4.04
C GLN A 124 5.57 7.73 -2.56
N ALA A 125 6.42 6.79 -2.14
CA ALA A 125 6.82 6.64 -0.75
C ALA A 125 7.80 7.74 -0.32
N GLY A 126 7.63 8.27 0.90
CA GLY A 126 8.59 9.19 1.52
C GLY A 126 8.57 10.62 1.02
N VAL A 127 7.54 11.05 0.27
CA VAL A 127 7.50 12.38 -0.35
C VAL A 127 6.31 13.25 0.11
N GLY A 128 5.58 12.85 1.15
CA GLY A 128 4.44 13.60 1.69
C GLY A 128 3.15 13.44 0.87
N GLY A 129 3.05 12.39 0.06
CA GLY A 129 1.84 12.09 -0.72
C GLY A 129 0.75 11.37 0.06
N VAL A 130 1.09 10.86 1.24
CA VAL A 130 0.22 10.15 2.19
C VAL A 130 0.48 10.66 3.61
N ILE A 131 -0.21 10.13 4.61
CA ILE A 131 0.08 10.47 6.01
C ILE A 131 1.53 10.12 6.37
N GLN A 132 2.15 10.91 7.25
CA GLN A 132 3.56 10.76 7.58
C GLN A 132 3.90 9.37 8.11
N GLY A 133 3.02 8.76 8.92
CA GLY A 133 3.22 7.39 9.42
C GLY A 133 3.34 6.33 8.31
N TRP A 134 2.74 6.56 7.14
CA TRP A 134 2.92 5.69 5.99
C TRP A 134 4.25 5.93 5.28
N ASP A 135 4.59 7.20 5.06
CA ASP A 135 5.87 7.54 4.44
C ASP A 135 7.04 6.99 5.26
N ASP A 136 7.03 7.20 6.58
CA ASP A 136 8.08 6.73 7.49
C ASP A 136 8.06 5.19 7.65
N GLY A 137 6.88 4.58 7.63
CA GLY A 137 6.71 3.15 7.87
C GLY A 137 6.97 2.25 6.66
N ILE A 138 6.89 2.78 5.44
CA ILE A 138 7.00 2.00 4.19
C ILE A 138 8.40 2.09 3.57
N VAL A 139 9.07 3.23 3.68
CA VAL A 139 10.45 3.36 3.19
C VAL A 139 11.38 2.37 3.91
N GLY A 140 12.19 1.66 3.14
CA GLY A 140 13.09 0.60 3.64
C GLY A 140 12.44 -0.79 3.75
N GLN A 141 11.13 -0.90 3.67
CA GLN A 141 10.44 -2.18 3.67
C GLN A 141 10.63 -2.92 2.34
N LYS A 142 10.56 -4.25 2.37
CA LYS A 142 10.75 -5.07 1.17
C LYS A 142 9.42 -5.33 0.44
N VAL A 143 9.42 -5.26 -0.88
CA VAL A 143 8.27 -5.64 -1.69
C VAL A 143 7.82 -7.07 -1.37
N GLY A 144 6.52 -7.29 -1.31
CA GLY A 144 5.91 -8.54 -0.88
C GLY A 144 5.68 -8.66 0.62
N MET A 145 6.05 -7.63 1.41
CA MET A 145 5.83 -7.59 2.84
C MET A 145 4.35 -7.44 3.22
N ARG A 146 4.06 -7.74 4.47
CA ARG A 146 2.86 -7.32 5.19
C ARG A 146 3.29 -6.70 6.51
N VAL A 147 2.78 -5.52 6.81
CA VAL A 147 3.12 -4.78 8.03
C VAL A 147 1.86 -4.29 8.72
N LEU A 148 1.88 -4.30 10.03
CA LEU A 148 0.99 -3.52 10.88
C LEU A 148 1.70 -2.20 11.21
N LEU A 149 1.06 -1.08 10.89
CA LEU A 149 1.46 0.24 11.32
C LEU A 149 0.49 0.70 12.41
N VAL A 150 1.00 1.12 13.57
CA VAL A 150 0.20 1.85 14.55
C VAL A 150 0.67 3.29 14.50
N VAL A 151 -0.19 4.16 14.01
CA VAL A 151 0.14 5.53 13.65
C VAL A 151 -0.48 6.49 14.66
N PRO A 152 0.32 7.15 15.52
CA PRO A 152 -0.17 8.21 16.39
C PRO A 152 -0.80 9.35 15.59
N SER A 153 -1.72 10.08 16.19
CA SER A 153 -2.47 11.15 15.52
C SER A 153 -1.57 12.18 14.83
N ASP A 154 -0.46 12.54 15.45
CA ASP A 154 0.49 13.55 14.93
C ASP A 154 1.15 13.12 13.60
N LEU A 155 1.26 11.81 13.38
CA LEU A 155 1.76 11.22 12.12
C LEU A 155 0.62 10.77 11.20
N GLY A 156 -0.62 10.97 11.61
CA GLY A 156 -1.86 10.66 10.89
C GLY A 156 -2.61 11.91 10.46
N TYR A 157 -3.81 12.10 10.99
CA TYR A 157 -4.72 13.20 10.63
C TYR A 157 -4.80 14.31 11.70
N GLY A 158 -4.03 14.22 12.77
CA GLY A 158 -3.85 15.27 13.77
C GLY A 158 -5.11 15.69 14.51
N GLU A 159 -5.09 16.95 14.96
CA GLU A 159 -6.18 17.55 15.73
C GLU A 159 -7.48 17.77 14.94
N ASP A 160 -7.41 17.76 13.61
CA ASP A 160 -8.58 18.02 12.76
C ASP A 160 -9.32 16.74 12.41
N GLY A 161 -8.64 15.58 12.38
CA GLY A 161 -9.20 14.33 11.86
C GLY A 161 -9.44 14.39 10.35
N SER A 162 -10.19 13.44 9.79
CA SER A 162 -10.57 13.44 8.38
C SER A 162 -11.76 12.51 8.11
N GLY A 163 -12.83 13.03 7.56
CA GLY A 163 -14.02 12.25 7.23
C GLY A 163 -14.59 11.50 8.46
N SER A 164 -14.50 10.17 8.46
CA SER A 164 -14.92 9.31 9.57
C SER A 164 -13.85 9.14 10.66
N ILE A 165 -12.65 9.69 10.46
CA ILE A 165 -11.54 9.61 11.42
C ILE A 165 -11.65 10.78 12.38
N PRO A 166 -11.84 10.54 13.70
CA PRO A 166 -11.94 11.61 14.69
C PRO A 166 -10.67 12.41 14.85
N ALA A 167 -10.80 13.58 15.46
CA ALA A 167 -9.67 14.38 15.94
C ALA A 167 -8.81 13.58 16.93
N ASN A 168 -7.50 13.72 16.81
CA ASN A 168 -6.49 13.04 17.67
C ASN A 168 -6.59 11.50 17.67
N ALA A 169 -7.10 10.90 16.61
CA ALA A 169 -7.21 9.46 16.52
C ALA A 169 -5.85 8.80 16.21
N THR A 170 -5.50 7.77 16.97
CA THR A 170 -4.48 6.78 16.61
C THR A 170 -5.08 5.77 15.63
N LEU A 171 -4.34 5.42 14.60
CA LEU A 171 -4.77 4.56 13.50
C LEU A 171 -3.96 3.26 13.47
#